data_0ff1b5e9e9e58025b49dcd4b57d2941a
#
_entry.id   0ff1b5e9e9e58025b49dcd4b57d2941a
#
_cell.length_a   1.000
_cell.length_b   1.000
_cell.length_c   1.000
_cell.angle_alpha   90.00
_cell.angle_beta   90.00
_cell.angle_gamma   90.00
#
_symmetry.space_group_name_H-M   'P 1'
#
loop_
_entity.id
_entity.type
_entity.pdbx_description
1 polymer ?
#
loop_
_entity_poly.entity_id
_entity_poly.type
_entity_poly.pdbx_seq_one_letter_code
_entity_poly.pdbx_strand_id
1 'polypeptide(L)'
;MQQDADYQLYAPTVVDEFLIGKKETPELRQAALARLNEMDLKPFAVRHPTSLSGGQKQRLLLALAAESGRDLLVFDEPTSGLDGYSMRLTVKLLRQLAAAGKCLLLITHDMDLIAAAADCVLYLEQGKICYHRNVMRDK
;
A
#
# COMPACT_ATOMS: atom_id res chain seq x y z
N MET A 1 -18.12 2.49 1.21
CA MET A 1 -17.66 3.74 1.86
C MET A 1 -16.24 3.95 1.38
N GLN A 2 -16.00 4.92 0.49
CA GLN A 2 -14.63 5.36 0.21
C GLN A 2 -14.11 5.94 1.53
N GLN A 3 -13.15 5.31 2.15
CA GLN A 3 -12.40 5.92 3.24
C GLN A 3 -11.57 7.03 2.61
N ASP A 4 -11.93 8.26 2.92
CA ASP A 4 -11.27 9.45 2.41
C ASP A 4 -9.80 9.40 2.84
N ALA A 5 -8.91 9.22 1.88
CA ALA A 5 -7.46 9.19 2.12
C ALA A 5 -6.97 10.47 2.84
N ASP A 6 -7.72 11.57 2.73
CA ASP A 6 -7.41 12.85 3.37
C ASP A 6 -7.49 12.82 4.89
N TYR A 7 -8.27 11.90 5.50
CA TYR A 7 -8.33 11.75 6.96
C TYR A 7 -7.16 10.95 7.57
N GLN A 8 -6.22 10.49 6.75
CA GLN A 8 -5.09 9.68 7.21
C GLN A 8 -3.73 10.37 7.02
N LEU A 9 -3.72 11.58 6.45
CA LEU A 9 -2.51 12.31 6.12
C LEU A 9 -2.51 13.67 6.83
N TYR A 10 -1.57 13.86 7.76
CA TYR A 10 -1.56 14.98 8.71
C TYR A 10 -0.29 15.83 8.69
N ALA A 11 0.81 15.31 8.10
CA ALA A 11 2.09 16.01 8.12
C ALA A 11 2.12 17.20 7.15
N PRO A 12 3.01 18.19 7.37
CA PRO A 12 3.19 19.32 6.48
C PRO A 12 3.69 18.91 5.09
N THR A 13 4.47 17.83 4.99
CA THR A 13 4.97 17.32 3.72
C THR A 13 4.80 15.80 3.61
N VAL A 14 4.81 15.31 2.37
CA VAL A 14 4.72 13.88 2.05
C VAL A 14 5.83 13.06 2.73
N VAL A 15 7.05 13.57 2.79
CA VAL A 15 8.15 12.86 3.45
C VAL A 15 7.99 12.86 4.96
N ASP A 16 7.40 13.90 5.53
CA ASP A 16 7.21 14.02 6.99
C ASP A 16 6.16 13.05 7.52
N GLU A 17 5.24 12.55 6.67
CA GLU A 17 4.30 11.47 7.04
C GLU A 17 5.02 10.22 7.57
N PHE A 18 6.20 9.90 7.03
CA PHE A 18 7.02 8.76 7.48
C PHE A 18 7.68 8.99 8.84
N LEU A 19 7.76 10.26 9.28
CA LEU A 19 8.45 10.67 10.49
C LEU A 19 7.51 10.84 11.69
N ILE A 20 6.19 10.83 11.47
CA ILE A 20 5.20 11.01 12.54
C ILE A 20 5.45 10.00 13.67
N GLY A 21 5.58 10.52 14.90
CA GLY A 21 5.79 9.71 16.11
C GLY A 21 7.19 9.08 16.23
N LYS A 22 8.13 9.40 15.33
CA LYS A 22 9.51 8.92 15.35
C LYS A 22 10.47 10.07 15.60
N LYS A 23 11.63 9.76 16.22
CA LYS A 23 12.73 10.73 16.29
C LYS A 23 13.35 10.83 14.88
N GLU A 24 13.34 12.04 14.33
CA GLU A 24 13.93 12.28 13.02
C GLU A 24 15.43 12.04 13.06
N THR A 25 15.92 11.24 12.12
CA THR A 25 17.35 11.03 11.83
C THR A 25 17.58 11.11 10.33
N PRO A 26 18.81 11.45 9.89
CA PRO A 26 19.14 11.48 8.46
C PRO A 26 18.86 10.14 7.75
N GLU A 27 19.12 9.03 8.43
CA GLU A 27 18.92 7.67 7.92
C GLU A 27 17.43 7.39 7.71
N LEU A 28 16.57 7.77 8.68
CA LEU A 28 15.12 7.59 8.58
C LEU A 28 14.54 8.43 7.43
N ARG A 29 15.00 9.68 7.30
CA ARG A 29 14.59 10.55 6.18
C ARG A 29 15.04 10.00 4.83
N GLN A 30 16.24 9.45 4.75
CA GLN A 30 16.75 8.81 3.53
C GLN A 30 15.95 7.55 3.18
N ALA A 31 15.61 6.72 4.17
CA ALA A 31 14.76 5.54 3.97
C ALA A 31 13.35 5.94 3.44
N ALA A 32 12.75 6.99 4.01
CA ALA A 32 11.47 7.53 3.54
C ALA A 32 11.56 8.00 2.07
N LEU A 33 12.62 8.71 1.70
CA LEU A 33 12.84 9.16 0.31
C LEU A 33 13.06 7.98 -0.64
N ALA A 34 13.75 6.92 -0.21
CA ALA A 34 13.92 5.70 -0.99
C ALA A 34 12.57 5.01 -1.24
N ARG A 35 11.73 4.89 -0.21
CA ARG A 35 10.38 4.33 -0.34
C ARG A 35 9.50 5.17 -1.25
N LEU A 36 9.53 6.49 -1.12
CA LEU A 36 8.82 7.40 -2.02
C LEU A 36 9.29 7.24 -3.48
N ASN A 37 10.58 7.02 -3.70
CA ASN A 37 11.12 6.77 -5.03
C ASN A 37 10.58 5.46 -5.64
N GLU A 38 10.47 4.38 -4.85
CA GLU A 38 9.91 3.11 -5.30
C GLU A 38 8.44 3.21 -5.72
N MET A 39 7.70 4.13 -5.10
CA MET A 39 6.28 4.39 -5.37
C MET A 39 6.05 5.53 -6.37
N ASP A 40 7.13 6.04 -7.01
CA ASP A 40 7.10 7.16 -7.95
C ASP A 40 6.47 8.44 -7.33
N LEU A 41 6.82 8.70 -6.07
CA LEU A 41 6.34 9.85 -5.29
C LEU A 41 7.47 10.79 -4.86
N LYS A 42 8.74 10.47 -5.14
CA LYS A 42 9.89 11.30 -4.76
C LYS A 42 9.79 12.76 -5.23
N PRO A 43 9.29 13.06 -6.45
CA PRO A 43 9.14 14.45 -6.90
C PRO A 43 8.14 15.28 -6.06
N PHE A 44 7.30 14.61 -5.28
CA PHE A 44 6.28 15.22 -4.43
C PHE A 44 6.68 15.26 -2.95
N ALA A 45 7.89 14.80 -2.58
CA ALA A 45 8.32 14.59 -1.19
C ALA A 45 8.14 15.83 -0.29
N VAL A 46 8.36 17.03 -0.82
CA VAL A 46 8.24 18.31 -0.09
C VAL A 46 6.88 19.00 -0.28
N ARG A 47 5.95 18.38 -0.98
CA ARG A 47 4.60 18.92 -1.16
C ARG A 47 3.70 18.53 0.00
N HIS A 48 2.66 19.34 0.23
CA HIS A 48 1.61 18.96 1.19
C HIS A 48 0.81 17.74 0.64
N PRO A 49 0.51 16.73 1.48
CA PRO A 49 -0.18 15.52 1.03
C PRO A 49 -1.52 15.75 0.33
N THR A 50 -2.26 16.78 0.74
CA THR A 50 -3.55 17.13 0.10
C THR A 50 -3.42 17.55 -1.36
N SER A 51 -2.23 17.99 -1.80
CA SER A 51 -1.97 18.38 -3.19
C SER A 51 -1.79 17.18 -4.14
N LEU A 52 -1.71 15.97 -3.59
CA LEU A 52 -1.57 14.73 -4.37
C LEU A 52 -2.90 14.35 -5.04
N SER A 53 -2.82 13.73 -6.22
CA SER A 53 -3.97 13.07 -6.84
C SER A 53 -4.43 11.86 -6.02
N GLY A 54 -5.66 11.36 -6.23
CA GLY A 54 -6.18 10.19 -5.54
C GLY A 54 -5.26 8.96 -5.63
N GLY A 55 -4.76 8.65 -6.84
CA GLY A 55 -3.82 7.54 -7.04
C GLY A 55 -2.47 7.76 -6.37
N GLN A 56 -1.98 9.02 -6.30
CA GLN A 56 -0.76 9.35 -5.56
C GLN A 56 -0.96 9.19 -4.04
N LYS A 57 -2.10 9.64 -3.50
CA LYS A 57 -2.47 9.45 -2.09
C LYS A 57 -2.55 7.96 -1.75
N GLN A 58 -3.18 7.16 -2.60
CA GLN A 58 -3.28 5.71 -2.41
C GLN A 58 -1.89 5.06 -2.34
N ARG A 59 -0.99 5.41 -3.28
CA ARG A 59 0.39 4.91 -3.25
C ARG A 59 1.17 5.38 -2.01
N LEU A 60 0.93 6.61 -1.53
CA LEU A 60 1.53 7.11 -0.30
C LEU A 60 1.07 6.30 0.91
N LEU A 61 -0.23 6.04 1.05
CA LEU A 61 -0.77 5.23 2.15
C LEU A 61 -0.20 3.81 2.17
N LEU A 62 -0.06 3.18 1.00
CA LEU A 62 0.60 1.88 0.86
C LEU A 62 2.06 1.92 1.31
N ALA A 63 2.79 2.97 0.92
CA ALA A 63 4.18 3.18 1.32
C ALA A 63 4.32 3.37 2.84
N LEU A 64 3.44 4.15 3.46
CA LEU A 64 3.41 4.38 4.91
C LEU A 64 3.09 3.07 5.67
N ALA A 65 2.11 2.29 5.21
CA ALA A 65 1.78 1.00 5.79
C ALA A 65 2.97 0.04 5.73
N ALA A 66 3.73 0.02 4.63
CA ALA A 66 4.93 -0.78 4.48
C ALA A 66 6.01 -0.45 5.52
N GLU A 67 6.15 0.84 5.90
CA GLU A 67 7.13 1.33 6.87
C GLU A 67 6.61 1.34 8.32
N SER A 68 5.41 0.82 8.57
CA SER A 68 4.79 0.80 9.91
C SER A 68 5.49 -0.14 10.90
N GLY A 69 6.36 -1.04 10.44
CA GLY A 69 7.03 -2.06 11.26
C GLY A 69 6.11 -3.22 11.71
N ARG A 70 4.85 -3.24 11.30
CA ARG A 70 3.87 -4.27 11.68
C ARG A 70 4.05 -5.55 10.87
N ASP A 71 3.73 -6.69 11.47
CA ASP A 71 3.82 -8.01 10.82
C ASP A 71 2.55 -8.37 10.05
N LEU A 72 1.39 -7.81 10.45
CA LEU A 72 0.12 -7.95 9.75
C LEU A 72 -0.30 -6.60 9.19
N LEU A 73 -0.54 -6.55 7.88
CA LEU A 73 -1.04 -5.39 7.16
C LEU A 73 -2.37 -5.73 6.48
N VAL A 74 -3.35 -4.85 6.65
CA VAL A 74 -4.68 -5.00 6.04
C VAL A 74 -4.88 -3.85 5.05
N PHE A 75 -5.19 -4.21 3.81
CA PHE A 75 -5.45 -3.26 2.73
C PHE A 75 -6.87 -3.49 2.19
N ASP A 76 -7.68 -2.43 2.21
CA ASP A 76 -9.03 -2.42 1.67
C ASP A 76 -9.02 -1.68 0.33
N GLU A 77 -9.34 -2.41 -0.76
CA GLU A 77 -9.35 -1.93 -2.14
C GLU A 77 -8.07 -1.17 -2.55
N PRO A 78 -6.86 -1.75 -2.38
CA PRO A 78 -5.60 -1.03 -2.53
C PRO A 78 -5.30 -0.58 -3.96
N THR A 79 -6.02 -1.09 -4.96
CA THR A 79 -5.86 -0.74 -6.38
C THR A 79 -7.01 0.09 -6.94
N SER A 80 -8.01 0.43 -6.11
CA SER A 80 -9.18 1.20 -6.56
C SER A 80 -8.77 2.55 -7.14
N GLY A 81 -9.19 2.83 -8.38
CA GLY A 81 -8.90 4.08 -9.07
C GLY A 81 -7.45 4.26 -9.53
N LEU A 82 -6.61 3.22 -9.45
CA LEU A 82 -5.25 3.25 -9.98
C LEU A 82 -5.21 2.92 -11.48
N ASP A 83 -4.32 3.58 -12.19
CA ASP A 83 -3.94 3.17 -13.54
C ASP A 83 -3.06 1.91 -13.54
N GLY A 84 -2.87 1.30 -14.70
CA GLY A 84 -2.09 0.07 -14.82
C GLY A 84 -0.62 0.20 -14.37
N TYR A 85 -0.03 1.40 -14.47
CA TYR A 85 1.32 1.65 -13.97
C TYR A 85 1.36 1.66 -12.44
N SER A 86 0.47 2.41 -11.81
CA SER A 86 0.33 2.49 -10.34
C SER A 86 -0.03 1.13 -9.72
N MET A 87 -0.88 0.34 -10.40
CA MET A 87 -1.18 -1.03 -10.01
C MET A 87 0.09 -1.91 -9.98
N ARG A 88 0.93 -1.85 -11.01
CA ARG A 88 2.20 -2.61 -11.02
C ARG A 88 3.13 -2.24 -9.86
N LEU A 89 3.23 -0.95 -9.51
CA LEU A 89 4.00 -0.51 -8.34
C LEU A 89 3.42 -1.08 -7.05
N THR A 90 2.10 -1.07 -6.91
CA THR A 90 1.39 -1.65 -5.76
C THR A 90 1.66 -3.15 -5.64
N VAL A 91 1.49 -3.92 -6.71
CA VAL A 91 1.78 -5.37 -6.73
C VAL A 91 3.23 -5.65 -6.36
N LYS A 92 4.17 -4.87 -6.91
CA LYS A 92 5.61 -5.01 -6.57
C LYS A 92 5.85 -4.82 -5.07
N LEU A 93 5.26 -3.76 -4.48
CA LEU A 93 5.39 -3.48 -3.04
C LEU A 93 4.79 -4.62 -2.20
N LEU A 94 3.57 -5.07 -2.51
CA LEU A 94 2.91 -6.17 -1.78
C LEU A 94 3.76 -7.45 -1.81
N ARG A 95 4.32 -7.78 -2.96
CA ARG A 95 5.22 -8.94 -3.09
C ARG A 95 6.51 -8.79 -2.30
N GLN A 96 7.12 -7.61 -2.27
CA GLN A 96 8.30 -7.33 -1.45
C GLN A 96 7.99 -7.52 0.05
N LEU A 97 6.84 -7.03 0.51
CA LEU A 97 6.39 -7.19 1.90
C LEU A 97 6.17 -8.67 2.26
N ALA A 98 5.51 -9.43 1.39
CA ALA A 98 5.31 -10.86 1.58
C ALA A 98 6.64 -11.62 1.61
N ALA A 99 7.58 -11.30 0.71
CA ALA A 99 8.92 -11.88 0.69
C ALA A 99 9.74 -11.51 1.95
N ALA A 100 9.47 -10.37 2.57
CA ALA A 100 10.04 -9.97 3.85
C ALA A 100 9.37 -10.63 5.07
N GLY A 101 8.45 -11.59 4.84
CA GLY A 101 7.77 -12.35 5.89
C GLY A 101 6.55 -11.67 6.51
N LYS A 102 6.04 -10.58 5.89
CA LYS A 102 4.82 -9.92 6.37
C LYS A 102 3.57 -10.70 5.95
N CYS A 103 2.58 -10.72 6.82
CA CYS A 103 1.24 -11.23 6.53
C CYS A 103 0.39 -10.10 5.93
N LEU A 104 -0.16 -10.32 4.73
CA LEU A 104 -0.97 -9.32 4.04
C LEU A 104 -2.40 -9.83 3.88
N LEU A 105 -3.37 -9.06 4.37
CA LEU A 105 -4.79 -9.29 4.13
C LEU A 105 -5.28 -8.23 3.13
N LEU A 106 -5.65 -8.68 1.94
CA LEU A 106 -6.20 -7.83 0.88
C LEU A 106 -7.70 -8.05 0.79
N ILE A 107 -8.47 -7.00 0.94
CA ILE A 107 -9.92 -6.99 0.69
C ILE A 107 -10.11 -6.33 -0.66
N THR A 108 -10.56 -7.08 -1.67
CA THR A 108 -10.70 -6.55 -3.03
C THR A 108 -11.61 -7.40 -3.89
N HIS A 109 -12.16 -6.79 -4.93
CA HIS A 109 -12.85 -7.46 -6.04
C HIS A 109 -12.03 -7.41 -7.35
N ASP A 110 -10.80 -6.85 -7.30
CA ASP A 110 -9.91 -6.72 -8.45
C ASP A 110 -9.23 -8.07 -8.76
N MET A 111 -9.70 -8.74 -9.82
CA MET A 111 -9.18 -10.05 -10.23
C MET A 111 -7.72 -10.00 -10.70
N ASP A 112 -7.28 -8.87 -11.28
CA ASP A 112 -5.89 -8.69 -11.72
C ASP A 112 -4.96 -8.58 -10.52
N LEU A 113 -5.38 -7.85 -9.47
CA LEU A 113 -4.64 -7.81 -8.21
C LEU A 113 -4.57 -9.20 -7.55
N ILE A 114 -5.69 -9.93 -7.49
CA ILE A 114 -5.73 -11.27 -6.91
C ILE A 114 -4.77 -12.20 -7.67
N ALA A 115 -4.85 -12.25 -8.98
CA ALA A 115 -3.97 -13.08 -9.81
C ALA A 115 -2.48 -12.69 -9.66
N ALA A 116 -2.21 -11.38 -9.55
CA ALA A 116 -0.85 -10.86 -9.45
C ALA A 116 -0.23 -10.97 -8.05
N ALA A 117 -1.00 -10.83 -6.97
CA ALA A 117 -0.46 -10.66 -5.62
C ALA A 117 -0.88 -11.73 -4.60
N ALA A 118 -2.06 -12.36 -4.73
CA ALA A 118 -2.57 -13.26 -3.70
C ALA A 118 -1.92 -14.66 -3.77
N ASP A 119 -1.61 -15.26 -2.61
CA ASP A 119 -1.21 -16.67 -2.50
C ASP A 119 -2.42 -17.56 -2.19
N CYS A 120 -3.45 -16.97 -1.55
CA CYS A 120 -4.66 -17.63 -1.12
C CYS A 120 -5.84 -16.68 -1.26
N VAL A 121 -6.99 -17.20 -1.63
CA VAL A 121 -8.25 -16.45 -1.75
C VAL A 121 -9.31 -17.05 -0.85
N LEU A 122 -9.94 -16.18 -0.06
CA LEU A 122 -11.17 -16.48 0.66
C LEU A 122 -12.32 -15.71 0.00
N TYR A 123 -13.32 -16.44 -0.50
CA TYR A 123 -14.50 -15.82 -1.06
C TYR A 123 -15.61 -15.74 -0.02
N LEU A 124 -16.08 -14.50 0.22
CA LEU A 124 -17.13 -14.20 1.19
C LEU A 124 -18.40 -13.80 0.47
N GLU A 125 -19.51 -14.45 0.80
CA GLU A 125 -20.84 -14.11 0.31
C GLU A 125 -21.85 -14.20 1.45
N GLN A 126 -22.70 -13.19 1.61
CA GLN A 126 -23.73 -13.12 2.68
C GLN A 126 -23.20 -13.43 4.08
N GLY A 127 -21.97 -12.94 4.39
CA GLY A 127 -21.33 -13.14 5.71
C GLY A 127 -20.78 -14.55 5.95
N LYS A 128 -20.69 -15.40 4.93
CA LYS A 128 -20.14 -16.75 5.01
C LYS A 128 -18.95 -16.94 4.06
N ILE A 129 -18.00 -17.76 4.46
CA ILE A 129 -16.92 -18.21 3.58
C ILE A 129 -17.48 -19.27 2.65
N CYS A 130 -17.59 -18.96 1.35
CA CYS A 130 -18.11 -19.88 0.34
C CYS A 130 -17.05 -20.83 -0.17
N TYR A 131 -15.80 -20.36 -0.32
CA TYR A 131 -14.67 -21.21 -0.65
C TYR A 131 -13.34 -20.60 -0.18
N HIS A 132 -12.34 -21.48 -0.05
CA HIS A 132 -10.95 -21.17 0.18
C HIS A 132 -10.11 -21.85 -0.89
N ARG A 133 -9.23 -21.13 -1.57
CA ARG A 133 -8.41 -21.66 -2.65
C ARG A 133 -7.01 -21.05 -2.64
N ASN A 134 -6.01 -21.93 -2.77
CA ASN A 134 -4.64 -21.48 -3.05
C ASN A 134 -4.53 -21.06 -4.51
N VAL A 135 -3.90 -19.92 -4.75
CA VAL A 135 -3.61 -19.45 -6.10
C VAL A 135 -2.38 -20.19 -6.59
N MET A 136 -2.56 -21.11 -7.57
CA MET A 136 -1.42 -21.72 -8.21
C MET A 136 -0.73 -20.67 -9.08
N ARG A 137 0.54 -20.40 -8.75
CA ARG A 137 1.42 -19.60 -9.60
C ARG A 137 2.38 -20.56 -10.28
N ASP A 138 2.45 -20.51 -11.60
CA ASP A 138 3.56 -21.12 -12.32
C ASP A 138 4.85 -20.42 -11.86
N LYS A 139 5.80 -21.24 -11.40
CA LYS A 139 7.11 -20.78 -10.90
C LYS A 139 7.99 -20.32 -12.05
#